data_18acbd6dc62f25f7f1d12d2537e1e742
#
_entry.id   18acbd6dc62f25f7f1d12d2537e1e742
#
_cell.length_a   1.000
_cell.length_b   1.000
_cell.length_c   1.000
_cell.angle_alpha   90.00
_cell.angle_beta   90.00
_cell.angle_gamma   90.00
#
_symmetry.space_group_name_H-M   'P 1'
#
loop_
_entity.id
_entity.type
_entity.pdbx_description
1 polymer ?
#
loop_
_entity_poly.entity_id
_entity_poly.type
_entity_poly.pdbx_seq_one_letter_code
_entity_poly.pdbx_strand_id
1 'polypeptide(L)'
;NLDDDDSLDDDDSLDDDDSLEGDDSLEGDDSDVSIVNNNDNNDDDNNDDDYDPNDPNGFNKIKTIFDDKNTGNHIPKIIYYYQTFCGLDSILHPSTKVTHIHLASIHFGYNDNVDGIQTPYIHLNNYSPQDHRFNHVWNQLSDAKSLGIKVILMIGGAGTAYQMLFSNYEVFYDLLKETINENRDIIDGIDLDIEESIRLSQIRSLINDIDEDFGEDFIISMAPVQFTMENPNEPGMSGFKYSQLYKTYEGRRINYFNVQAYSSYSCKALDTIVSNGYPVEKIVMGMLTGQDYQNIKSELSNMVQKYESNFGGVFIWEYYDAPPSGISDPGEWSRDMYSIINTKKTITNTILENCESMVNSVKNNIKDFFYTMYYTKLF
;
A
#
# COMPACT_ATOMS: atom_id res chain seq x y z
N ASN A 1 -55.62 -12.41 -33.40
CA ASN A 1 -56.19 -11.19 -33.99
C ASN A 1 -55.31 -10.00 -33.76
N LEU A 2 -54.66 -9.73 -34.88
CA LEU A 2 -54.38 -8.43 -35.52
C LEU A 2 -53.28 -7.61 -34.82
N ASP A 3 -52.08 -7.60 -35.36
CA ASP A 3 -51.54 -6.88 -36.54
C ASP A 3 -51.36 -5.40 -36.29
N ASP A 4 -50.18 -4.94 -36.44
CA ASP A 4 -49.46 -4.07 -37.36
C ASP A 4 -48.27 -3.44 -36.61
N ASP A 5 -47.01 -3.66 -36.96
CA ASP A 5 -46.21 -3.18 -38.08
C ASP A 5 -46.15 -1.64 -38.14
N ASP A 6 -44.95 -1.09 -37.85
CA ASP A 6 -44.33 -0.08 -38.70
C ASP A 6 -42.87 0.20 -38.28
N SER A 7 -41.98 -0.18 -39.20
CA SER A 7 -40.62 0.27 -39.35
C SER A 7 -40.53 1.67 -39.94
N LEU A 8 -39.55 2.48 -39.56
CA LEU A 8 -38.91 3.44 -40.47
C LEU A 8 -37.51 3.77 -39.96
N ASP A 9 -36.55 3.42 -40.84
CA ASP A 9 -35.21 3.95 -40.91
C ASP A 9 -35.22 5.46 -41.19
N ASP A 10 -34.19 6.16 -40.77
CA ASP A 10 -33.52 7.12 -41.66
C ASP A 10 -32.12 7.51 -41.07
N ASP A 11 -31.13 7.26 -41.89
CA ASP A 11 -29.80 7.84 -41.96
C ASP A 11 -29.88 9.38 -42.06
N ASP A 12 -28.90 10.07 -41.48
CA ASP A 12 -28.24 11.20 -42.14
C ASP A 12 -26.88 11.53 -41.49
N SER A 13 -25.86 11.24 -42.22
CA SER A 13 -24.52 11.77 -42.14
C SER A 13 -24.45 13.16 -42.77
N LEU A 14 -23.76 14.12 -42.15
CA LEU A 14 -23.10 15.21 -42.85
C LEU A 14 -21.90 15.72 -42.08
N ASP A 15 -20.74 15.57 -42.71
CA ASP A 15 -19.52 16.31 -42.50
C ASP A 15 -19.74 17.78 -42.81
N ASP A 16 -19.04 18.67 -42.14
CA ASP A 16 -18.36 19.78 -42.83
C ASP A 16 -17.32 20.48 -41.93
N ASP A 17 -16.12 20.54 -42.49
CA ASP A 17 -15.00 21.41 -42.22
C ASP A 17 -15.39 22.87 -42.28
N ASP A 18 -14.82 23.72 -41.43
CA ASP A 18 -14.35 25.03 -41.88
C ASP A 18 -13.32 25.65 -40.89
N SER A 19 -12.12 25.79 -41.41
CA SER A 19 -11.03 26.61 -40.93
C SER A 19 -11.25 28.08 -41.33
N LEU A 20 -11.07 29.04 -40.41
CA LEU A 20 -10.74 30.41 -40.76
C LEU A 20 -9.77 31.04 -39.75
N GLU A 21 -8.59 31.33 -40.24
CA GLU A 21 -7.62 32.28 -39.67
C GLU A 21 -8.17 33.72 -39.75
N GLY A 22 -7.79 34.55 -38.79
CA GLY A 22 -8.06 35.98 -38.82
C GLY A 22 -7.19 36.73 -37.82
N ASP A 23 -6.07 37.22 -38.35
CA ASP A 23 -5.16 38.19 -37.78
C ASP A 23 -5.87 39.57 -37.70
N ASP A 24 -5.75 40.27 -36.59
CA ASP A 24 -5.74 41.73 -36.58
C ASP A 24 -5.17 42.33 -35.28
N SER A 25 -4.10 43.04 -35.47
CA SER A 25 -3.41 43.93 -34.56
C SER A 25 -4.17 45.25 -34.37
N LEU A 26 -4.27 45.74 -33.12
CA LEU A 26 -4.36 47.17 -32.81
C LEU A 26 -3.68 47.56 -31.52
N GLU A 27 -2.84 48.55 -31.61
CA GLU A 27 -2.01 49.21 -30.62
C GLU A 27 -2.82 50.07 -29.61
N GLY A 28 -2.25 50.19 -28.38
CA GLY A 28 -2.16 51.42 -27.63
C GLY A 28 -3.21 51.67 -26.54
N ASP A 29 -2.81 51.67 -25.30
CA ASP A 29 -2.66 52.87 -24.49
C ASP A 29 -2.03 52.64 -23.12
N ASP A 30 -1.09 53.53 -22.78
CA ASP A 30 -0.37 53.54 -21.52
C ASP A 30 -1.27 53.96 -20.34
N SER A 31 -1.26 53.17 -19.24
CA SER A 31 -1.49 53.73 -17.93
C SER A 31 -0.68 52.96 -16.86
N ASP A 32 0.27 53.65 -16.28
CA ASP A 32 1.09 53.23 -15.13
C ASP A 32 0.31 52.59 -14.00
N VAL A 33 0.52 51.30 -13.77
CA VAL A 33 0.27 50.66 -12.49
C VAL A 33 1.56 50.02 -12.04
N SER A 34 2.15 50.57 -11.00
CA SER A 34 3.31 50.05 -10.32
C SER A 34 3.09 48.60 -9.89
N ILE A 35 3.69 47.68 -10.62
CA ILE A 35 3.79 46.26 -10.23
C ILE A 35 4.87 46.16 -9.15
N VAL A 36 4.43 45.92 -7.93
CA VAL A 36 5.32 45.44 -6.87
C VAL A 36 5.68 44.00 -7.26
N ASN A 37 6.87 43.83 -7.81
CA ASN A 37 7.48 42.52 -8.03
C ASN A 37 7.85 41.93 -6.66
N ASN A 38 7.00 41.11 -6.10
CA ASN A 38 7.41 40.13 -5.11
C ASN A 38 7.85 38.85 -5.87
N ASN A 39 9.08 38.90 -6.37
CA ASN A 39 9.86 37.71 -6.71
C ASN A 39 10.52 37.19 -5.43
N ASP A 40 9.77 36.48 -4.62
CA ASP A 40 10.32 35.59 -3.60
C ASP A 40 10.07 34.13 -4.04
N ASN A 41 10.75 33.74 -5.11
CA ASN A 41 10.96 32.34 -5.46
C ASN A 41 12.46 32.03 -5.29
N ASN A 42 12.91 31.96 -4.05
CA ASN A 42 14.16 31.31 -3.66
C ASN A 42 13.90 30.61 -2.33
N ASP A 43 13.05 29.60 -2.35
CA ASP A 43 13.09 28.55 -1.33
C ASP A 43 14.02 27.45 -1.86
N ASP A 44 15.31 27.75 -1.92
CA ASP A 44 16.38 26.76 -1.81
C ASP A 44 16.36 26.27 -0.35
N ASP A 45 15.38 25.39 -0.03
CA ASP A 45 15.37 24.59 1.20
C ASP A 45 16.50 23.53 1.14
N ASN A 46 17.72 23.99 0.87
CA ASN A 46 18.95 23.26 1.11
C ASN A 46 19.43 23.48 2.56
N ASN A 47 18.53 23.37 3.53
CA ASN A 47 18.93 23.16 4.92
C ASN A 47 18.97 21.64 5.16
N ASP A 48 20.08 21.02 4.77
CA ASP A 48 20.51 19.67 5.12
C ASP A 48 20.86 19.52 6.64
N ASP A 49 20.47 20.47 7.50
CA ASP A 49 20.98 20.60 8.87
C ASP A 49 19.95 20.35 9.98
N ASP A 50 18.98 19.42 9.77
CA ASP A 50 18.16 18.94 10.90
C ASP A 50 18.78 17.76 11.66
N TYR A 51 19.99 17.35 11.32
CA TYR A 51 20.75 16.43 12.15
C TYR A 51 21.60 17.24 13.16
N ASP A 52 21.09 17.43 14.36
CA ASP A 52 21.90 17.90 15.49
C ASP A 52 22.65 16.69 16.09
N PRO A 53 23.98 16.55 15.82
CA PRO A 53 24.77 15.48 16.39
C PRO A 53 24.91 15.57 17.91
N ASN A 54 24.43 16.66 18.52
CA ASN A 54 24.46 16.91 19.96
C ASN A 54 23.10 16.74 20.64
N ASP A 55 22.02 16.37 19.90
CA ASP A 55 20.74 16.00 20.51
C ASP A 55 20.80 14.56 21.06
N PRO A 56 20.99 14.38 22.38
CA PRO A 56 21.07 13.04 22.97
C PRO A 56 19.76 12.27 22.90
N ASN A 57 18.61 12.96 22.74
CA ASN A 57 17.30 12.33 22.62
C ASN A 57 17.06 11.82 21.19
N GLY A 58 17.42 12.63 20.17
CA GLY A 58 17.34 12.22 18.77
C GLY A 58 18.24 11.03 18.46
N PHE A 59 19.49 11.04 18.96
CA PHE A 59 20.41 9.93 18.76
C PHE A 59 19.94 8.63 19.45
N ASN A 60 19.39 8.71 20.66
CA ASN A 60 18.85 7.56 21.37
C ASN A 60 17.59 7.01 20.70
N LYS A 61 16.72 7.89 20.21
CA LYS A 61 15.51 7.51 19.46
C LYS A 61 15.86 6.82 18.14
N ILE A 62 16.83 7.34 17.39
CA ILE A 62 17.35 6.69 16.18
C ILE A 62 18.01 5.34 16.52
N LYS A 63 18.81 5.28 17.58
CA LYS A 63 19.46 4.04 18.00
C LYS A 63 18.47 2.95 18.36
N THR A 64 17.35 3.28 19.03
CA THR A 64 16.29 2.32 19.36
C THR A 64 15.65 1.74 18.11
N ILE A 65 15.46 2.55 17.06
CA ILE A 65 14.93 2.10 15.77
C ILE A 65 15.91 1.20 15.01
N PHE A 66 17.24 1.47 15.12
CA PHE A 66 18.27 0.64 14.50
C PHE A 66 18.57 -0.64 15.29
N ASP A 67 18.39 -0.62 16.62
CA ASP A 67 18.55 -1.76 17.51
C ASP A 67 17.30 -2.67 17.55
N ASP A 68 16.32 -2.42 16.67
CA ASP A 68 15.18 -3.33 16.52
C ASP A 68 15.72 -4.71 16.13
N LYS A 69 16.03 -5.46 17.17
CA LYS A 69 16.48 -6.85 17.09
C LYS A 69 15.29 -7.64 16.60
N ASN A 70 15.11 -7.63 15.29
CA ASN A 70 14.20 -8.55 14.61
C ASN A 70 14.71 -9.99 14.85
N THR A 71 14.58 -10.46 16.09
CA THR A 71 14.81 -11.84 16.49
C THR A 71 13.58 -12.71 16.22
N GLY A 72 12.50 -12.10 15.71
CA GLY A 72 11.32 -12.78 15.21
C GLY A 72 11.48 -13.10 13.72
N ASN A 73 11.01 -14.26 13.28
CA ASN A 73 10.93 -14.59 11.86
C ASN A 73 10.10 -13.51 11.13
N HIS A 74 10.75 -12.75 10.25
CA HIS A 74 10.04 -11.83 9.36
C HIS A 74 8.99 -12.60 8.55
N ILE A 75 7.76 -12.08 8.52
CA ILE A 75 6.65 -12.68 7.76
C ILE A 75 6.36 -11.76 6.57
N PRO A 76 6.59 -12.22 5.34
CA PRO A 76 6.23 -11.47 4.15
C PRO A 76 4.75 -11.08 4.17
N LYS A 77 4.46 -9.84 3.81
CA LYS A 77 3.10 -9.32 3.80
C LYS A 77 2.35 -9.77 2.55
N ILE A 78 1.07 -10.08 2.71
CA ILE A 78 0.12 -10.33 1.62
C ILE A 78 -1.05 -9.40 1.87
N ILE A 79 -1.16 -8.35 1.05
CA ILE A 79 -2.00 -7.17 1.28
C ILE A 79 -3.02 -7.04 0.17
N TYR A 80 -4.27 -6.80 0.54
CA TYR A 80 -5.31 -6.30 -0.36
C TYR A 80 -5.59 -4.83 -0.07
N TYR A 81 -5.68 -4.02 -1.13
CA TYR A 81 -6.43 -2.78 -1.07
C TYR A 81 -7.91 -3.08 -1.31
N TYR A 82 -8.77 -2.50 -0.49
CA TYR A 82 -10.21 -2.75 -0.50
C TYR A 82 -10.96 -1.43 -0.65
N GLN A 83 -11.36 -1.11 -1.88
CA GLN A 83 -12.06 0.11 -2.25
C GLN A 83 -13.47 -0.16 -2.75
N THR A 84 -13.67 -1.21 -3.55
CA THR A 84 -14.98 -1.67 -3.99
C THR A 84 -15.55 -2.62 -2.94
N PHE A 85 -16.46 -2.17 -2.11
CA PHE A 85 -16.95 -2.89 -0.93
C PHE A 85 -17.90 -4.03 -1.29
N CYS A 86 -17.39 -5.00 -2.06
CA CYS A 86 -18.12 -6.19 -2.56
C CYS A 86 -18.25 -7.32 -1.53
N GLY A 87 -17.70 -7.16 -0.33
CA GLY A 87 -17.66 -8.20 0.71
C GLY A 87 -16.33 -8.95 0.77
N LEU A 88 -15.91 -9.35 1.97
CA LEU A 88 -14.61 -10.00 2.25
C LEU A 88 -14.74 -11.52 2.47
N ASP A 89 -15.87 -12.14 2.13
CA ASP A 89 -16.17 -13.55 2.46
C ASP A 89 -15.12 -14.54 1.95
N SER A 90 -14.50 -14.26 0.79
CA SER A 90 -13.44 -15.11 0.22
C SER A 90 -12.18 -15.21 1.06
N ILE A 91 -11.98 -14.29 2.02
CA ILE A 91 -10.79 -14.23 2.86
C ILE A 91 -11.09 -14.30 4.36
N LEU A 92 -12.36 -14.21 4.78
CA LEU A 92 -12.77 -14.24 6.19
C LEU A 92 -12.96 -15.66 6.70
N HIS A 93 -11.88 -16.43 6.73
CA HIS A 93 -11.87 -17.78 7.34
C HIS A 93 -10.47 -18.10 7.92
N PRO A 94 -10.36 -19.07 8.87
CA PRO A 94 -9.11 -19.37 9.58
C PRO A 94 -7.95 -19.81 8.68
N SER A 95 -8.22 -20.27 7.45
CA SER A 95 -7.19 -20.70 6.50
C SER A 95 -6.73 -19.58 5.56
N THR A 96 -7.21 -18.35 5.74
CA THR A 96 -6.77 -17.21 4.93
C THR A 96 -5.26 -16.98 5.06
N LYS A 97 -4.67 -16.51 3.99
CA LYS A 97 -3.24 -16.17 3.90
C LYS A 97 -2.98 -14.68 3.87
N VAL A 98 -4.03 -13.90 3.96
CA VAL A 98 -3.97 -12.43 4.01
C VAL A 98 -3.35 -11.99 5.34
N THR A 99 -2.47 -11.00 5.29
CA THR A 99 -1.86 -10.41 6.47
C THR A 99 -2.40 -9.02 6.78
N HIS A 100 -2.76 -8.25 5.75
CA HIS A 100 -3.27 -6.88 5.88
C HIS A 100 -4.39 -6.61 4.88
N ILE A 101 -5.32 -5.76 5.28
CA ILE A 101 -6.33 -5.14 4.41
C ILE A 101 -6.17 -3.64 4.55
N HIS A 102 -5.94 -2.96 3.41
CA HIS A 102 -5.91 -1.51 3.33
C HIS A 102 -7.29 -1.01 2.87
N LEU A 103 -8.05 -0.46 3.82
CA LEU A 103 -9.37 0.13 3.53
C LEU A 103 -9.17 1.45 2.79
N ALA A 104 -9.56 1.52 1.54
CA ALA A 104 -9.41 2.66 0.65
C ALA A 104 -10.76 3.29 0.31
N SER A 105 -10.85 4.62 0.22
CA SER A 105 -9.82 5.60 0.56
C SER A 105 -10.45 6.79 1.28
N ILE A 106 -9.70 7.34 2.21
CA ILE A 106 -10.09 8.54 2.95
C ILE A 106 -9.68 9.79 2.18
N HIS A 107 -10.61 10.73 2.07
CA HIS A 107 -10.40 12.07 1.56
C HIS A 107 -11.04 13.11 2.47
N PHE A 108 -10.73 14.37 2.23
CA PHE A 108 -11.22 15.51 2.99
C PHE A 108 -11.92 16.50 2.08
N GLY A 109 -12.84 17.28 2.63
CA GLY A 109 -13.57 18.27 1.85
C GLY A 109 -14.37 19.23 2.70
N TYR A 110 -15.09 20.11 2.03
CA TYR A 110 -16.05 21.02 2.63
C TYR A 110 -17.45 20.79 2.03
N ASN A 111 -18.44 20.69 2.90
CA ASN A 111 -19.86 20.73 2.49
C ASN A 111 -20.35 22.17 2.47
N ASP A 112 -20.98 22.59 1.38
CA ASP A 112 -21.68 23.87 1.32
C ASP A 112 -23.02 23.77 2.07
N ASN A 113 -23.18 24.53 3.13
CA ASN A 113 -24.43 24.65 3.84
C ASN A 113 -25.38 25.67 3.13
N VAL A 114 -26.66 25.56 3.43
CA VAL A 114 -27.69 26.43 2.88
C VAL A 114 -27.41 27.92 3.11
N ASP A 115 -26.65 28.26 4.15
CA ASP A 115 -26.28 29.63 4.54
C ASP A 115 -24.90 30.07 4.00
N GLY A 116 -24.29 29.26 3.09
CA GLY A 116 -22.95 29.53 2.52
C GLY A 116 -21.78 29.33 3.51
N ILE A 117 -22.03 28.68 4.64
CA ILE A 117 -20.99 28.29 5.59
C ILE A 117 -20.44 26.94 5.16
N GLN A 118 -19.13 26.86 4.91
CA GLN A 118 -18.45 25.62 4.60
C GLN A 118 -18.19 24.83 5.88
N THR A 119 -18.65 23.58 5.92
CA THR A 119 -18.37 22.66 7.03
C THR A 119 -17.35 21.61 6.58
N PRO A 120 -16.18 21.51 7.25
CA PRO A 120 -15.19 20.49 6.93
C PRO A 120 -15.76 19.10 7.21
N TYR A 121 -15.40 18.14 6.37
CA TYR A 121 -15.75 16.73 6.55
C TYR A 121 -14.67 15.79 6.05
N ILE A 122 -14.72 14.57 6.57
CA ILE A 122 -13.94 13.43 6.10
C ILE A 122 -14.87 12.42 5.44
N HIS A 123 -14.41 11.76 4.38
CA HIS A 123 -15.22 10.74 3.71
C HIS A 123 -14.38 9.51 3.32
N LEU A 124 -15.04 8.35 3.41
CA LEU A 124 -14.59 7.09 2.86
C LEU A 124 -15.29 6.93 1.50
N ASN A 125 -14.51 6.95 0.41
CA ASN A 125 -15.03 7.14 -0.94
C ASN A 125 -15.91 8.40 -1.04
N ASN A 126 -17.24 8.28 -0.97
CA ASN A 126 -18.14 9.40 -1.18
C ASN A 126 -19.00 9.79 0.05
N TYR A 127 -18.81 9.11 1.20
CA TYR A 127 -19.69 9.30 2.37
C TYR A 127 -18.88 9.31 3.66
N SER A 128 -19.47 9.88 4.73
CA SER A 128 -18.83 9.81 6.05
C SER A 128 -18.48 8.37 6.42
N PRO A 129 -17.30 8.12 6.99
CA PRO A 129 -16.93 6.77 7.47
C PRO A 129 -17.94 6.16 8.45
N GLN A 130 -18.71 7.00 9.16
CA GLN A 130 -19.76 6.62 10.09
C GLN A 130 -21.12 6.38 9.44
N ASP A 131 -21.25 6.56 8.13
CA ASP A 131 -22.51 6.33 7.43
C ASP A 131 -22.93 4.85 7.56
N HIS A 132 -24.23 4.62 7.84
CA HIS A 132 -24.80 3.28 8.05
C HIS A 132 -24.56 2.31 6.90
N ARG A 133 -24.33 2.80 5.67
CA ARG A 133 -24.00 1.96 4.51
C ARG A 133 -22.64 1.24 4.64
N PHE A 134 -21.75 1.73 5.50
CA PHE A 134 -20.48 1.08 5.80
C PHE A 134 -20.54 0.12 6.99
N ASN A 135 -21.68 -0.05 7.65
CA ASN A 135 -21.79 -0.97 8.80
C ASN A 135 -21.30 -2.39 8.45
N HIS A 136 -21.64 -2.87 7.24
CA HIS A 136 -21.18 -4.19 6.80
C HIS A 136 -19.67 -4.25 6.57
N VAL A 137 -19.06 -3.18 6.08
CA VAL A 137 -17.61 -3.06 5.88
C VAL A 137 -16.89 -3.14 7.22
N TRP A 138 -17.30 -2.31 8.19
CA TRP A 138 -16.71 -2.31 9.52
C TRP A 138 -16.87 -3.64 10.25
N ASN A 139 -18.03 -4.30 10.12
CA ASN A 139 -18.25 -5.63 10.68
C ASN A 139 -17.29 -6.66 10.09
N GLN A 140 -17.13 -6.71 8.76
CA GLN A 140 -16.20 -7.62 8.10
C GLN A 140 -14.73 -7.32 8.43
N LEU A 141 -14.35 -6.05 8.60
CA LEU A 141 -13.02 -5.67 9.04
C LEU A 141 -12.76 -6.08 10.50
N SER A 142 -13.77 -6.02 11.36
CA SER A 142 -13.70 -6.57 12.72
C SER A 142 -13.52 -8.09 12.72
N ASP A 143 -14.21 -8.80 11.83
CA ASP A 143 -14.01 -10.24 11.64
C ASP A 143 -12.60 -10.55 11.13
N ALA A 144 -12.10 -9.79 10.16
CA ALA A 144 -10.72 -9.89 9.67
C ALA A 144 -9.69 -9.69 10.81
N LYS A 145 -9.91 -8.68 11.65
CA LYS A 145 -9.09 -8.44 12.84
C LYS A 145 -9.08 -9.63 13.80
N SER A 146 -10.22 -10.25 14.00
CA SER A 146 -10.36 -11.45 14.86
C SER A 146 -9.58 -12.65 14.31
N LEU A 147 -9.32 -12.69 13.00
CA LEU A 147 -8.45 -13.67 12.35
C LEU A 147 -6.96 -13.31 12.38
N GLY A 148 -6.60 -12.17 12.99
CA GLY A 148 -5.23 -11.67 13.07
C GLY A 148 -4.77 -10.87 11.85
N ILE A 149 -5.69 -10.53 10.93
CA ILE A 149 -5.41 -9.66 9.79
C ILE A 149 -5.35 -8.21 10.29
N LYS A 150 -4.32 -7.48 9.87
CA LYS A 150 -4.17 -6.06 10.18
C LYS A 150 -5.06 -5.21 9.28
N VAL A 151 -5.73 -4.23 9.86
CA VAL A 151 -6.59 -3.29 9.13
C VAL A 151 -5.92 -1.92 9.10
N ILE A 152 -5.66 -1.43 7.90
CA ILE A 152 -4.95 -0.18 7.66
C ILE A 152 -5.89 0.78 6.93
N LEU A 153 -6.01 2.01 7.41
CA LEU A 153 -6.83 3.04 6.79
C LEU A 153 -5.98 3.81 5.76
N MET A 154 -6.31 3.71 4.49
CA MET A 154 -5.60 4.42 3.42
C MET A 154 -6.14 5.83 3.26
N ILE A 155 -5.23 6.81 3.18
CA ILE A 155 -5.53 8.21 2.83
C ILE A 155 -4.98 8.51 1.45
N GLY A 156 -5.78 9.15 0.60
CA GLY A 156 -5.34 9.65 -0.69
C GLY A 156 -5.60 8.69 -1.84
N GLY A 157 -4.58 8.46 -2.65
CA GLY A 157 -4.72 7.99 -4.02
C GLY A 157 -5.09 9.14 -4.95
N ALA A 158 -5.75 8.83 -6.06
CA ALA A 158 -6.17 9.87 -7.02
C ALA A 158 -7.08 10.92 -6.37
N GLY A 159 -6.75 12.19 -6.54
CA GLY A 159 -7.52 13.33 -6.00
C GLY A 159 -6.63 14.32 -5.26
N THR A 160 -7.23 15.14 -4.41
CA THR A 160 -6.56 16.23 -3.69
C THR A 160 -6.65 16.07 -2.17
N ALA A 161 -6.52 14.84 -1.67
CA ALA A 161 -6.67 14.53 -0.25
C ALA A 161 -5.69 15.31 0.63
N TYR A 162 -4.42 15.33 0.26
CA TYR A 162 -3.37 15.99 1.06
C TYR A 162 -3.37 17.51 0.90
N GLN A 163 -3.63 18.04 -0.29
CA GLN A 163 -3.81 19.48 -0.46
C GLN A 163 -4.98 19.98 0.40
N MET A 164 -6.06 19.22 0.46
CA MET A 164 -7.21 19.54 1.31
C MET A 164 -6.84 19.42 2.79
N LEU A 165 -6.22 18.31 3.21
CA LEU A 165 -5.75 18.10 4.59
C LEU A 165 -4.89 19.28 5.06
N PHE A 166 -3.90 19.68 4.25
CA PHE A 166 -2.98 20.76 4.62
C PHE A 166 -3.52 22.17 4.37
N SER A 167 -4.69 22.32 3.75
CA SER A 167 -5.36 23.62 3.63
C SER A 167 -5.88 24.12 4.99
N ASN A 168 -6.24 23.22 5.89
CA ASN A 168 -6.66 23.51 7.26
C ASN A 168 -6.32 22.32 8.17
N TYR A 169 -5.01 22.15 8.39
CA TYR A 169 -4.43 20.94 8.94
C TYR A 169 -5.03 20.52 10.29
N GLU A 170 -5.12 21.44 11.25
CA GLU A 170 -5.64 21.14 12.59
C GLU A 170 -7.04 20.54 12.52
N VAL A 171 -7.94 21.15 11.73
CA VAL A 171 -9.33 20.74 11.63
C VAL A 171 -9.45 19.37 10.94
N PHE A 172 -8.75 19.17 9.82
CA PHE A 172 -8.86 17.91 9.08
C PHE A 172 -8.11 16.76 9.77
N TYR A 173 -7.00 17.07 10.46
CA TYR A 173 -6.30 16.07 11.25
C TYR A 173 -7.13 15.63 12.46
N ASP A 174 -7.85 16.55 13.12
CA ASP A 174 -8.78 16.19 14.20
C ASP A 174 -9.89 15.25 13.72
N LEU A 175 -10.48 15.51 12.53
CA LEU A 175 -11.47 14.61 11.94
C LEU A 175 -10.90 13.22 11.62
N LEU A 176 -9.67 13.16 11.13
CA LEU A 176 -8.97 11.90 10.90
C LEU A 176 -8.73 11.14 12.21
N LYS A 177 -8.23 11.84 13.21
CA LYS A 177 -7.97 11.30 14.56
C LYS A 177 -9.25 10.78 15.21
N GLU A 178 -10.36 11.51 15.10
CA GLU A 178 -11.67 11.08 15.59
C GLU A 178 -12.12 9.80 14.87
N THR A 179 -12.04 9.77 13.54
CA THR A 179 -12.40 8.58 12.73
C THR A 179 -11.60 7.33 13.14
N ILE A 180 -10.29 7.48 13.38
CA ILE A 180 -9.44 6.38 13.85
C ILE A 180 -9.84 5.95 15.26
N ASN A 181 -10.08 6.91 16.17
CA ASN A 181 -10.42 6.61 17.56
C ASN A 181 -11.79 5.93 17.69
N GLU A 182 -12.79 6.30 16.89
CA GLU A 182 -14.10 5.64 16.86
C GLU A 182 -14.00 4.17 16.40
N ASN A 183 -12.99 3.83 15.61
CA ASN A 183 -12.74 2.49 15.09
C ASN A 183 -11.43 1.89 15.62
N ARG A 184 -10.97 2.31 16.80
CA ARG A 184 -9.64 1.94 17.33
C ARG A 184 -9.48 0.44 17.57
N ASP A 185 -10.58 -0.26 17.82
CA ASP A 185 -10.58 -1.72 17.99
C ASP A 185 -10.36 -2.46 16.66
N ILE A 186 -10.59 -1.80 15.54
CA ILE A 186 -10.47 -2.36 14.19
C ILE A 186 -9.17 -1.90 13.53
N ILE A 187 -8.91 -0.58 13.52
CA ILE A 187 -7.80 0.03 12.78
C ILE A 187 -6.47 -0.20 13.51
N ASP A 188 -5.51 -0.83 12.83
CA ASP A 188 -4.13 -1.07 13.29
C ASP A 188 -3.14 -0.02 12.80
N GLY A 189 -3.50 0.78 11.79
CA GLY A 189 -2.57 1.71 11.17
C GLY A 189 -3.16 2.55 10.06
N ILE A 190 -2.27 3.30 9.41
CA ILE A 190 -2.58 4.21 8.32
C ILE A 190 -1.63 3.97 7.14
N ASP A 191 -2.13 4.15 5.93
CA ASP A 191 -1.36 4.11 4.68
C ASP A 191 -1.44 5.46 3.98
N LEU A 192 -0.30 6.04 3.66
CA LEU A 192 -0.17 7.36 3.07
C LEU A 192 0.10 7.23 1.57
N ASP A 193 -0.95 7.27 0.77
CA ASP A 193 -0.88 7.21 -0.69
C ASP A 193 -0.91 8.62 -1.29
N ILE A 194 0.29 9.18 -1.51
CA ILE A 194 0.47 10.58 -1.89
C ILE A 194 0.68 10.69 -3.39
N GLU A 195 -0.40 10.99 -4.11
CA GLU A 195 -0.41 11.14 -5.56
C GLU A 195 -0.54 12.62 -6.00
N GLU A 196 -0.18 13.54 -5.14
CA GLU A 196 -0.23 14.98 -5.36
C GLU A 196 0.95 15.71 -4.71
N SER A 197 1.35 16.85 -5.26
CA SER A 197 2.54 17.57 -4.76
C SER A 197 2.27 18.23 -3.42
N ILE A 198 3.05 17.84 -2.40
CA ILE A 198 3.09 18.44 -1.06
C ILE A 198 4.54 18.67 -0.61
N ARG A 199 4.74 19.47 0.43
CA ARG A 199 6.08 19.73 0.97
C ARG A 199 6.53 18.57 1.87
N LEU A 200 7.84 18.30 1.85
CA LEU A 200 8.46 17.29 2.74
C LEU A 200 8.17 17.59 4.22
N SER A 201 8.21 18.88 4.63
CA SER A 201 7.89 19.27 6.00
C SER A 201 6.47 18.91 6.42
N GLN A 202 5.49 19.01 5.51
CA GLN A 202 4.10 18.68 5.80
C GLN A 202 3.94 17.18 6.09
N ILE A 203 4.55 16.32 5.27
CA ILE A 203 4.45 14.87 5.52
C ILE A 203 5.22 14.44 6.77
N ARG A 204 6.36 15.09 7.08
CA ARG A 204 7.08 14.85 8.33
C ARG A 204 6.22 15.21 9.54
N SER A 205 5.58 16.39 9.54
CA SER A 205 4.66 16.78 10.62
C SER A 205 3.52 15.77 10.78
N LEU A 206 2.87 15.36 9.68
CA LEU A 206 1.79 14.37 9.73
C LEU A 206 2.26 13.02 10.34
N ILE A 207 3.42 12.51 9.93
CA ILE A 207 3.96 11.25 10.48
C ILE A 207 4.28 11.41 11.97
N ASN A 208 4.84 12.55 12.39
CA ASN A 208 5.12 12.83 13.80
C ASN A 208 3.84 12.87 14.64
N ASP A 209 2.82 13.61 14.17
CA ASP A 209 1.56 13.74 14.90
C ASP A 209 0.83 12.39 15.03
N ILE A 210 0.87 11.55 13.97
CA ILE A 210 0.35 10.17 14.02
C ILE A 210 1.12 9.34 15.05
N ASP A 211 2.45 9.43 15.07
CA ASP A 211 3.30 8.67 16.02
C ASP A 211 3.06 9.12 17.46
N GLU A 212 2.90 10.44 17.70
CA GLU A 212 2.60 10.98 19.02
C GLU A 212 1.21 10.58 19.53
N ASP A 213 0.19 10.60 18.65
CA ASP A 213 -1.21 10.33 19.04
C ASP A 213 -1.52 8.85 19.20
N PHE A 214 -0.92 7.99 18.38
CA PHE A 214 -1.28 6.56 18.32
C PHE A 214 -0.17 5.62 18.81
N GLY A 215 1.06 6.11 18.94
CA GLY A 215 2.20 5.39 19.50
C GLY A 215 2.92 4.46 18.51
N GLU A 216 4.03 3.88 18.97
CA GLU A 216 4.96 3.10 18.13
C GLU A 216 4.34 1.81 17.53
N ASP A 217 3.33 1.24 18.18
CA ASP A 217 2.64 0.03 17.69
C ASP A 217 1.67 0.32 16.54
N PHE A 218 1.33 1.59 16.31
CA PHE A 218 0.45 1.98 15.20
C PHE A 218 1.22 1.94 13.88
N ILE A 219 0.71 1.19 12.92
CA ILE A 219 1.39 0.98 11.64
C ILE A 219 1.27 2.24 10.78
N ILE A 220 2.40 2.70 10.26
CA ILE A 220 2.45 3.74 9.22
C ILE A 220 3.09 3.13 7.99
N SER A 221 2.37 3.10 6.88
CA SER A 221 2.88 2.71 5.57
C SER A 221 2.71 3.83 4.56
N MET A 222 3.42 3.73 3.44
CA MET A 222 3.30 4.66 2.32
C MET A 222 3.23 3.89 1.01
N ALA A 223 2.56 4.46 -0.01
CA ALA A 223 2.38 3.82 -1.30
C ALA A 223 3.06 4.57 -2.47
N PRO A 224 4.41 4.69 -2.48
CA PRO A 224 5.14 5.37 -3.53
C PRO A 224 5.02 4.65 -4.88
N VAL A 225 5.00 5.43 -5.99
CA VAL A 225 5.21 4.83 -7.31
C VAL A 225 6.63 4.28 -7.43
N GLN A 226 6.78 3.15 -8.11
CA GLN A 226 8.05 2.44 -8.32
C GLN A 226 9.17 3.37 -8.81
N PHE A 227 8.85 4.25 -9.78
CA PHE A 227 9.81 5.16 -10.38
C PHE A 227 10.58 5.99 -9.35
N THR A 228 9.92 6.51 -8.31
CA THR A 228 10.56 7.35 -7.29
C THR A 228 11.46 6.56 -6.34
N MET A 229 11.15 5.29 -6.15
CA MET A 229 11.98 4.41 -5.32
C MET A 229 13.23 3.92 -6.07
N GLU A 230 13.13 3.75 -7.41
CA GLU A 230 14.26 3.42 -8.28
C GLU A 230 15.16 4.62 -8.56
N ASN A 231 14.61 5.84 -8.57
CA ASN A 231 15.29 7.09 -8.90
C ASN A 231 15.31 8.04 -7.70
N PRO A 232 16.28 7.92 -6.78
CA PRO A 232 16.25 8.59 -5.48
C PRO A 232 16.33 10.13 -5.55
N ASN A 233 16.64 10.69 -6.73
CA ASN A 233 16.68 12.13 -6.95
C ASN A 233 15.39 12.71 -7.56
N GLU A 234 14.41 11.85 -7.87
CA GLU A 234 13.16 12.24 -8.51
C GLU A 234 12.01 12.27 -7.49
N PRO A 235 11.26 13.37 -7.41
CA PRO A 235 10.17 13.52 -6.43
C PRO A 235 8.90 12.75 -6.80
N GLY A 236 8.69 12.43 -8.08
CA GLY A 236 7.46 11.81 -8.55
C GLY A 236 6.22 12.68 -8.32
N MET A 237 5.07 12.03 -8.12
CA MET A 237 3.79 12.71 -7.90
C MET A 237 3.74 13.44 -6.55
N SER A 238 4.42 12.93 -5.53
CA SER A 238 4.37 13.47 -4.17
C SER A 238 5.00 14.86 -4.00
N GLY A 239 5.81 15.32 -4.97
CA GLY A 239 6.50 16.60 -4.92
C GLY A 239 7.75 16.63 -4.03
N PHE A 240 7.99 15.61 -3.21
CA PHE A 240 9.20 15.42 -2.40
C PHE A 240 9.92 14.12 -2.76
N LYS A 241 11.21 14.04 -2.41
CA LYS A 241 12.02 12.84 -2.67
C LYS A 241 11.87 11.85 -1.51
N TYR A 242 11.39 10.64 -1.78
CA TYR A 242 11.29 9.57 -0.77
C TYR A 242 12.65 9.23 -0.14
N SER A 243 13.74 9.39 -0.88
CA SER A 243 15.11 9.21 -0.36
C SER A 243 15.49 10.25 0.70
N GLN A 244 14.99 11.49 0.59
CA GLN A 244 15.17 12.53 1.61
C GLN A 244 14.31 12.23 2.84
N LEU A 245 13.02 11.91 2.64
CA LEU A 245 12.14 11.51 3.74
C LEU A 245 12.74 10.33 4.52
N TYR A 246 13.22 9.28 3.83
CA TYR A 246 13.74 8.07 4.48
C TYR A 246 15.02 8.32 5.30
N LYS A 247 15.74 9.41 5.09
CA LYS A 247 16.89 9.82 5.91
C LYS A 247 16.49 10.49 7.24
N THR A 248 15.26 10.98 7.37
CA THR A 248 14.75 11.62 8.59
C THR A 248 14.30 10.60 9.63
N TYR A 249 14.05 11.05 10.86
CA TYR A 249 13.44 10.25 11.92
C TYR A 249 12.07 9.72 11.48
N GLU A 250 11.20 10.60 10.98
CA GLU A 250 9.84 10.29 10.56
C GLU A 250 9.84 9.27 9.40
N GLY A 251 10.77 9.41 8.45
CA GLY A 251 10.92 8.44 7.37
C GLY A 251 11.36 7.04 7.86
N ARG A 252 12.16 6.97 8.93
CA ARG A 252 12.54 5.68 9.56
C ARG A 252 11.39 5.05 10.32
N ARG A 253 10.45 5.88 10.83
CA ARG A 253 9.23 5.43 11.51
C ARG A 253 8.29 4.66 10.59
N ILE A 254 8.35 4.88 9.27
CA ILE A 254 7.55 4.14 8.29
C ILE A 254 7.85 2.64 8.40
N ASN A 255 6.80 1.85 8.63
CA ASN A 255 6.90 0.41 8.82
C ASN A 255 7.23 -0.33 7.51
N TYR A 256 6.58 0.07 6.40
CA TYR A 256 6.84 -0.50 5.07
C TYR A 256 6.33 0.43 3.96
N PHE A 257 6.84 0.19 2.75
CA PHE A 257 6.45 0.89 1.54
C PHE A 257 5.72 -0.07 0.59
N ASN A 258 4.49 0.27 0.25
CA ASN A 258 3.68 -0.39 -0.78
C ASN A 258 4.07 0.19 -2.14
N VAL A 259 5.08 -0.39 -2.78
CA VAL A 259 5.62 0.15 -4.02
C VAL A 259 4.71 -0.20 -5.18
N GLN A 260 4.10 0.80 -5.82
CA GLN A 260 3.21 0.65 -6.97
C GLN A 260 4.00 0.25 -8.23
N ALA A 261 4.31 -1.05 -8.37
CA ALA A 261 5.09 -1.59 -9.49
C ALA A 261 4.20 -1.94 -10.71
N TYR A 262 3.31 -1.03 -11.05
CA TYR A 262 2.26 -1.26 -12.04
C TYR A 262 2.75 -1.29 -13.49
N SER A 263 3.88 -0.64 -13.78
CA SER A 263 4.44 -0.59 -15.14
C SER A 263 5.55 -1.60 -15.39
N SER A 264 6.29 -2.03 -14.37
CA SER A 264 7.43 -2.95 -14.53
C SER A 264 7.68 -3.79 -13.28
N TYR A 265 6.71 -4.64 -12.94
CA TYR A 265 6.86 -5.59 -11.84
C TYR A 265 7.99 -6.58 -12.13
N SER A 266 9.12 -6.45 -11.45
CA SER A 266 10.29 -7.29 -11.72
C SER A 266 11.23 -7.38 -10.52
N CYS A 267 11.96 -8.51 -10.43
CA CYS A 267 13.02 -8.69 -9.44
C CYS A 267 14.12 -7.62 -9.59
N LYS A 268 14.39 -7.18 -10.82
CA LYS A 268 15.36 -6.11 -11.10
C LYS A 268 14.93 -4.77 -10.48
N ALA A 269 13.64 -4.44 -10.53
CA ALA A 269 13.11 -3.23 -9.92
C ALA A 269 13.33 -3.24 -8.40
N LEU A 270 12.98 -4.36 -7.74
CA LEU A 270 13.25 -4.55 -6.31
C LEU A 270 14.74 -4.44 -5.99
N ASP A 271 15.62 -5.02 -6.82
CA ASP A 271 17.08 -4.90 -6.65
C ASP A 271 17.56 -3.45 -6.68
N THR A 272 17.02 -2.66 -7.60
CA THR A 272 17.35 -1.23 -7.72
C THR A 272 16.91 -0.46 -6.47
N ILE A 273 15.69 -0.69 -6.00
CA ILE A 273 15.15 -0.06 -4.79
C ILE A 273 16.02 -0.41 -3.56
N VAL A 274 16.36 -1.68 -3.38
CA VAL A 274 17.22 -2.12 -2.28
C VAL A 274 18.63 -1.50 -2.37
N SER A 275 19.17 -1.38 -3.59
CA SER A 275 20.48 -0.74 -3.82
C SER A 275 20.50 0.75 -3.48
N ASN A 276 19.33 1.41 -3.48
CA ASN A 276 19.15 2.80 -3.06
C ASN A 276 19.06 2.96 -1.54
N GLY A 277 19.20 1.88 -0.76
CA GLY A 277 19.33 1.90 0.70
C GLY A 277 18.03 1.62 1.46
N TYR A 278 16.98 1.14 0.79
CA TYR A 278 15.76 0.69 1.46
C TYR A 278 15.90 -0.78 1.88
N PRO A 279 15.64 -1.14 3.16
CA PRO A 279 15.65 -2.53 3.60
C PRO A 279 14.58 -3.34 2.85
N VAL A 280 14.96 -4.49 2.32
CA VAL A 280 14.05 -5.31 1.50
C VAL A 280 12.80 -5.76 2.27
N GLU A 281 12.91 -5.99 3.58
CA GLU A 281 11.81 -6.36 4.47
C GLU A 281 10.76 -5.25 4.64
N LYS A 282 11.12 -4.01 4.31
CA LYS A 282 10.20 -2.87 4.26
C LYS A 282 9.56 -2.65 2.89
N ILE A 283 9.96 -3.40 1.84
CA ILE A 283 9.44 -3.22 0.49
C ILE A 283 8.39 -4.27 0.18
N VAL A 284 7.16 -3.81 -0.05
CA VAL A 284 6.03 -4.63 -0.50
C VAL A 284 5.78 -4.31 -1.97
N MET A 285 5.98 -5.30 -2.85
CA MET A 285 5.88 -5.11 -4.29
C MET A 285 4.42 -5.19 -4.74
N GLY A 286 3.94 -4.11 -5.31
CA GLY A 286 2.54 -3.96 -5.71
C GLY A 286 2.26 -4.34 -7.14
N MET A 287 1.13 -4.97 -7.36
CA MET A 287 0.59 -5.29 -8.68
C MET A 287 -0.78 -4.66 -8.88
N LEU A 288 -1.09 -4.37 -10.14
CA LEU A 288 -2.39 -3.87 -10.57
C LEU A 288 -3.17 -5.00 -11.22
N THR A 289 -4.47 -5.06 -10.96
CA THR A 289 -5.35 -5.98 -11.70
C THR A 289 -5.28 -5.70 -13.22
N GLY A 290 -5.35 -6.75 -14.03
CA GLY A 290 -5.19 -6.65 -15.48
C GLY A 290 -3.75 -6.74 -16.02
N GLN A 291 -2.72 -6.74 -15.16
CA GLN A 291 -1.35 -7.06 -15.57
C GLN A 291 -1.19 -8.53 -15.98
N ASP A 292 -0.08 -8.87 -16.65
CA ASP A 292 0.27 -10.27 -16.98
C ASP A 292 0.56 -11.07 -15.69
N TYR A 293 -0.48 -11.73 -15.19
CA TYR A 293 -0.42 -12.47 -13.94
C TYR A 293 0.60 -13.61 -13.92
N GLN A 294 0.86 -14.24 -15.06
CA GLN A 294 1.86 -15.33 -15.15
C GLN A 294 3.28 -14.76 -15.07
N ASN A 295 3.53 -13.63 -15.71
CA ASN A 295 4.80 -12.93 -15.57
C ASN A 295 5.04 -12.46 -14.14
N ILE A 296 4.01 -11.91 -13.48
CA ILE A 296 4.08 -11.51 -12.07
C ILE A 296 4.44 -12.68 -11.17
N LYS A 297 3.82 -13.84 -11.32
CA LYS A 297 4.15 -15.05 -10.54
C LYS A 297 5.60 -15.50 -10.76
N SER A 298 6.09 -15.41 -11.98
CA SER A 298 7.48 -15.74 -12.32
C SER A 298 8.45 -14.77 -11.65
N GLU A 299 8.22 -13.46 -11.74
CA GLU A 299 9.05 -12.44 -11.11
C GLU A 299 9.00 -12.51 -9.58
N LEU A 300 7.83 -12.77 -9.00
CA LEU A 300 7.71 -13.03 -7.56
C LEU A 300 8.55 -14.22 -7.12
N SER A 301 8.55 -15.31 -7.89
CA SER A 301 9.39 -16.47 -7.61
C SER A 301 10.87 -16.11 -7.59
N ASN A 302 11.32 -15.26 -8.54
CA ASN A 302 12.70 -14.75 -8.60
C ASN A 302 13.04 -13.91 -7.35
N MET A 303 12.14 -13.01 -6.93
CA MET A 303 12.31 -12.17 -5.73
C MET A 303 12.42 -13.02 -4.47
N VAL A 304 11.49 -13.98 -4.29
CA VAL A 304 11.48 -14.89 -3.13
C VAL A 304 12.72 -15.77 -3.12
N GLN A 305 13.17 -16.24 -4.28
CA GLN A 305 14.40 -17.02 -4.37
C GLN A 305 15.62 -16.21 -3.95
N LYS A 306 15.67 -14.94 -4.31
CA LYS A 306 16.82 -14.07 -4.05
C LYS A 306 16.86 -13.56 -2.61
N TYR A 307 15.73 -13.11 -2.08
CA TYR A 307 15.67 -12.44 -0.77
C TYR A 307 15.22 -13.35 0.37
N GLU A 308 14.68 -14.53 0.06
CA GLU A 308 14.32 -15.58 1.02
C GLU A 308 13.46 -15.07 2.18
N SER A 309 13.92 -15.27 3.42
CA SER A 309 13.18 -14.85 4.62
C SER A 309 13.07 -13.33 4.81
N ASN A 310 13.85 -12.55 4.05
CA ASN A 310 13.83 -11.09 4.16
C ASN A 310 12.89 -10.43 3.12
N PHE A 311 12.26 -11.20 2.24
CA PHE A 311 11.32 -10.65 1.26
C PHE A 311 10.16 -9.93 1.95
N GLY A 312 9.93 -8.64 1.65
CA GLY A 312 8.98 -7.80 2.37
C GLY A 312 7.51 -8.14 2.16
N GLY A 313 7.14 -8.57 0.94
CA GLY A 313 5.77 -8.97 0.64
C GLY A 313 5.24 -8.48 -0.69
N VAL A 314 3.94 -8.67 -0.88
CA VAL A 314 3.19 -8.29 -2.08
C VAL A 314 1.88 -7.62 -1.71
N PHE A 315 1.41 -6.73 -2.59
CA PHE A 315 0.03 -6.23 -2.51
C PHE A 315 -0.63 -6.21 -3.88
N ILE A 316 -1.96 -6.08 -3.90
CA ILE A 316 -2.75 -5.90 -5.11
C ILE A 316 -3.71 -4.72 -4.97
N TRP A 317 -3.79 -3.92 -6.00
CA TRP A 317 -4.84 -2.98 -6.28
C TRP A 317 -5.72 -3.55 -7.38
N GLU A 318 -6.99 -3.99 -7.10
CA GLU A 318 -7.58 -4.10 -5.78
C GLU A 318 -8.23 -5.48 -5.55
N TYR A 319 -8.85 -5.66 -4.37
CA TYR A 319 -9.47 -6.92 -3.96
C TYR A 319 -10.58 -7.38 -4.91
N TYR A 320 -11.46 -6.47 -5.35
CA TYR A 320 -12.67 -6.78 -6.12
C TYR A 320 -12.43 -7.70 -7.33
N ASP A 321 -11.41 -7.43 -8.10
CA ASP A 321 -11.08 -8.14 -9.34
C ASP A 321 -9.69 -8.78 -9.33
N ALA A 322 -9.21 -9.13 -8.11
CA ALA A 322 -7.91 -9.77 -7.92
C ALA A 322 -7.81 -11.08 -8.73
N PRO A 323 -6.74 -11.28 -9.55
CA PRO A 323 -6.57 -12.46 -10.38
C PRO A 323 -6.27 -13.71 -9.54
N PRO A 324 -6.43 -14.93 -10.06
CA PRO A 324 -6.88 -15.24 -11.42
C PRO A 324 -8.41 -15.24 -11.56
N SER A 325 -9.15 -15.37 -10.47
CA SER A 325 -10.61 -15.62 -10.51
C SER A 325 -11.44 -14.33 -10.43
N GLY A 326 -10.82 -13.19 -10.17
CA GLY A 326 -11.51 -11.91 -10.07
C GLY A 326 -12.61 -11.95 -9.02
N ILE A 327 -13.72 -11.28 -9.30
CA ILE A 327 -14.88 -11.16 -8.39
C ILE A 327 -15.45 -12.51 -7.92
N SER A 328 -15.25 -13.60 -8.67
CA SER A 328 -15.80 -14.91 -8.31
C SER A 328 -15.10 -15.53 -7.10
N ASP A 329 -13.81 -15.30 -6.93
CA ASP A 329 -13.01 -15.70 -5.76
C ASP A 329 -11.75 -14.83 -5.64
N PRO A 330 -11.87 -13.60 -5.16
CA PRO A 330 -10.70 -12.73 -4.97
C PRO A 330 -9.65 -13.33 -4.03
N GLY A 331 -10.04 -14.21 -3.13
CA GLY A 331 -9.16 -14.88 -2.17
C GLY A 331 -8.16 -15.85 -2.82
N GLU A 332 -8.39 -16.27 -4.07
CA GLU A 332 -7.46 -17.16 -4.78
C GLU A 332 -6.08 -16.49 -4.97
N TRP A 333 -6.06 -15.18 -5.23
CA TRP A 333 -4.81 -14.43 -5.34
C TRP A 333 -3.92 -14.60 -4.10
N SER A 334 -4.46 -14.41 -2.91
CA SER A 334 -3.67 -14.53 -1.67
C SER A 334 -3.13 -15.95 -1.44
N ARG A 335 -3.89 -16.98 -1.84
CA ARG A 335 -3.45 -18.38 -1.77
C ARG A 335 -2.29 -18.65 -2.74
N ASP A 336 -2.38 -18.11 -3.96
CA ASP A 336 -1.31 -18.19 -4.97
C ASP A 336 -0.03 -17.49 -4.47
N MET A 337 -0.14 -16.26 -4.00
CA MET A 337 1.00 -15.50 -3.47
C MET A 337 1.66 -16.22 -2.29
N TYR A 338 0.84 -16.70 -1.36
CA TYR A 338 1.34 -17.47 -0.22
C TYR A 338 2.06 -18.76 -0.65
N SER A 339 1.52 -19.47 -1.63
CA SER A 339 2.14 -20.69 -2.16
C SER A 339 3.54 -20.41 -2.72
N ILE A 340 3.69 -19.33 -3.51
CA ILE A 340 4.97 -18.96 -4.12
C ILE A 340 5.96 -18.53 -3.02
N ILE A 341 5.54 -17.67 -2.09
CA ILE A 341 6.39 -17.14 -1.01
C ILE A 341 6.92 -18.28 -0.12
N ASN A 342 6.15 -19.33 0.10
CA ASN A 342 6.51 -20.43 1.00
C ASN A 342 7.05 -21.68 0.29
N THR A 343 7.27 -21.64 -1.02
CA THR A 343 7.68 -22.82 -1.81
C THR A 343 8.93 -23.50 -1.25
N LYS A 344 9.98 -22.77 -0.92
CA LYS A 344 11.23 -23.33 -0.33
C LYS A 344 10.99 -23.98 1.02
N LYS A 345 10.21 -23.35 1.90
CA LYS A 345 9.91 -23.88 3.22
C LYS A 345 9.13 -25.22 3.12
N THR A 346 8.22 -25.31 2.18
CA THR A 346 7.48 -26.55 1.90
C THR A 346 8.40 -27.65 1.40
N ILE A 347 9.27 -27.37 0.44
CA ILE A 347 10.24 -28.34 -0.10
C ILE A 347 11.18 -28.84 1.01
N THR A 348 11.73 -27.93 1.81
CA THR A 348 12.64 -28.30 2.92
C THR A 348 11.94 -29.18 3.94
N ASN A 349 10.72 -28.86 4.35
CA ASN A 349 9.93 -29.67 5.27
C ASN A 349 9.64 -31.06 4.70
N THR A 350 9.23 -31.15 3.42
CA THR A 350 9.00 -32.44 2.75
C THR A 350 10.30 -33.28 2.69
N ILE A 351 11.45 -32.67 2.42
CA ILE A 351 12.74 -33.38 2.43
C ILE A 351 13.07 -33.88 3.84
N LEU A 352 12.89 -33.05 4.87
CA LEU A 352 13.11 -33.44 6.27
C LEU A 352 12.21 -34.60 6.68
N GLU A 353 10.91 -34.54 6.41
CA GLU A 353 9.95 -35.62 6.69
C GLU A 353 10.33 -36.93 5.98
N ASN A 354 10.74 -36.85 4.70
CA ASN A 354 11.22 -38.02 3.95
C ASN A 354 12.50 -38.59 4.54
N CYS A 355 13.45 -37.72 4.94
CA CYS A 355 14.68 -38.17 5.61
C CYS A 355 14.41 -38.85 6.95
N GLU A 356 13.53 -38.29 7.78
CA GLU A 356 13.11 -38.90 9.05
C GLU A 356 12.41 -40.23 8.83
N SER A 357 11.53 -40.35 7.84
CA SER A 357 10.87 -41.59 7.46
C SER A 357 11.88 -42.64 7.02
N MET A 358 12.89 -42.28 6.19
CA MET A 358 13.96 -43.19 5.79
C MET A 358 14.80 -43.67 6.99
N VAL A 359 15.20 -42.72 7.89
CA VAL A 359 15.96 -43.08 9.10
C VAL A 359 15.18 -44.03 10.00
N ASN A 360 13.88 -43.80 10.18
CA ASN A 360 13.02 -44.68 10.97
C ASN A 360 12.86 -46.07 10.34
N SER A 361 12.73 -46.13 9.02
CA SER A 361 12.70 -47.43 8.27
C SER A 361 14.00 -48.20 8.45
N VAL A 362 15.15 -47.56 8.33
CA VAL A 362 16.45 -48.18 8.53
C VAL A 362 16.63 -48.70 9.99
N LYS A 363 16.21 -47.89 10.98
CA LYS A 363 16.25 -48.33 12.41
C LYS A 363 15.35 -49.56 12.64
N ASN A 364 14.17 -49.63 12.06
CA ASN A 364 13.28 -50.76 12.20
C ASN A 364 13.87 -52.01 11.53
N ASN A 365 14.42 -51.88 10.32
CA ASN A 365 15.08 -53.00 9.62
C ASN A 365 16.27 -53.53 10.40
N ILE A 366 17.07 -52.66 11.03
CA ILE A 366 18.18 -53.08 11.89
C ILE A 366 17.69 -53.83 13.13
N LYS A 367 16.61 -53.34 13.76
CA LYS A 367 16.01 -53.95 14.92
C LYS A 367 15.48 -55.35 14.59
N ASP A 368 14.79 -55.50 13.44
CA ASP A 368 14.24 -56.78 12.95
C ASP A 368 15.37 -57.75 12.59
N PHE A 369 16.48 -57.26 11.99
CA PHE A 369 17.66 -58.08 11.71
C PHE A 369 18.27 -58.64 12.98
N PHE A 370 18.46 -57.82 14.03
CA PHE A 370 19.01 -58.30 15.31
C PHE A 370 18.01 -59.21 16.03
N TYR A 371 16.71 -58.97 15.96
CA TYR A 371 15.71 -59.84 16.53
C TYR A 371 15.72 -61.19 15.85
N THR A 372 15.79 -61.25 14.52
CA THR A 372 15.91 -62.52 13.75
C THR A 372 17.23 -63.24 14.08
N MET A 373 18.36 -62.56 14.13
CA MET A 373 19.62 -63.17 14.47
C MET A 373 19.64 -63.73 15.90
N TYR A 374 18.99 -63.08 16.85
CA TYR A 374 18.93 -63.56 18.24
C TYR A 374 18.10 -64.83 18.37
N TYR A 375 16.94 -64.90 17.70
CA TYR A 375 16.08 -66.05 17.76
C TYR A 375 16.56 -67.23 16.89
N THR A 376 17.22 -67.01 15.78
CA THR A 376 17.80 -68.13 14.96
C THR A 376 19.05 -68.77 15.61
N LYS A 377 19.65 -68.17 16.63
CA LYS A 377 20.72 -68.81 17.44
C LYS A 377 20.23 -69.57 18.65
N LEU A 378 18.95 -69.57 18.95
CA LEU A 378 18.36 -70.28 20.10
C LEU A 378 17.67 -71.58 19.71
N PHE A 379 17.73 -71.97 18.44
CA PHE A 379 17.32 -73.25 17.92
C PHE A 379 18.49 -73.83 17.10
#